data_73057b2e70ac6308803b5d9753d90ba9
#
_entry.id   73057b2e70ac6308803b5d9753d90ba9
#
_cell.length_a   1.000
_cell.length_b   1.000
_cell.length_c   1.000
_cell.angle_alpha   90.00
_cell.angle_beta   90.00
_cell.angle_gamma   90.00
#
_symmetry.space_group_name_H-M   'P 1'
#
loop_
_entity.id
_entity.type
_entity.pdbx_description
1 polymer ?
#
loop_
_entity_poly.entity_id
_entity_poly.type
_entity_poly.pdbx_seq_one_letter_code
_entity_poly.pdbx_strand_id
1 'polypeptide(L)'
;MPHPALRRALVLLAPITSAAMLVACSSAPPALNYAAPVQPEGSSRYATKPGWATQKFAVAAANPLATDAGYQVLKAGGSAIDAAIAVQMVLALVEPQSSGIAGGAFLMHAQGSKVEAYDGREVAPAAATENLFIGKDGKPMPFIEGVVGGRSVGVPGAVRMLEQAHKEHGRLAWATLFEPAIQLAENGFKVSLRLNTLLSNEKYLAQDLEAHAYFFDASGKPWPVGHVLKNPELAKVLRGIAKNGSKALLEGEVAQAIVDKVNNHPTNPGKMSMADLAGYQPKKREALCTDYPLANRAYRMCGFPPPRSGTIAIAQILGILANTDATSMPLQPGYADSVDPLGPLPGADWLYLYNEASRLAFADRNLYVADPDFVKPPAGSWTSLIDPTYL
;
A
#
# COMPACT_ATOMS: atom_id res chain seq x y z
N MET A 1 -48.52 -90.65 -9.86
CA MET A 1 -47.28 -91.02 -9.27
C MET A 1 -46.23 -90.88 -10.33
N PRO A 2 -45.38 -90.21 -10.57
CA PRO A 2 -44.31 -89.55 -9.87
C PRO A 2 -44.17 -88.05 -10.24
N HIS A 3 -43.47 -87.34 -9.44
CA HIS A 3 -43.17 -85.92 -9.59
C HIS A 3 -42.19 -85.59 -10.69
N PRO A 4 -42.29 -84.42 -11.36
CA PRO A 4 -41.19 -83.85 -12.14
C PRO A 4 -40.45 -82.77 -11.32
N ALA A 5 -39.13 -82.88 -11.44
CA ALA A 5 -38.16 -82.03 -10.78
C ALA A 5 -38.14 -80.60 -11.37
N LEU A 6 -38.22 -79.61 -10.51
CA LEU A 6 -37.94 -78.16 -10.88
C LEU A 6 -36.41 -77.98 -10.94
N ARG A 7 -35.92 -77.63 -12.12
CA ARG A 7 -34.58 -77.11 -12.32
C ARG A 7 -34.58 -75.61 -11.95
N ARG A 8 -33.87 -75.28 -10.88
CA ARG A 8 -33.54 -73.87 -10.55
C ARG A 8 -32.38 -73.41 -11.44
N ALA A 9 -32.65 -72.44 -12.29
CA ALA A 9 -31.61 -71.68 -12.98
C ALA A 9 -31.04 -70.62 -12.02
N LEU A 10 -29.74 -70.71 -11.73
CA LEU A 10 -29.00 -69.71 -10.98
C LEU A 10 -28.64 -68.59 -11.94
N VAL A 11 -29.27 -67.40 -11.79
CA VAL A 11 -28.86 -66.19 -12.51
C VAL A 11 -27.81 -65.50 -11.65
N LEU A 12 -26.56 -65.53 -12.14
CA LEU A 12 -25.45 -64.77 -11.62
C LEU A 12 -25.64 -63.29 -11.98
N LEU A 13 -26.04 -62.48 -10.99
CA LEU A 13 -25.98 -61.02 -11.08
C LEU A 13 -24.55 -60.57 -10.74
N ALA A 14 -23.81 -60.14 -11.76
CA ALA A 14 -22.56 -59.44 -11.60
C ALA A 14 -22.85 -57.97 -11.21
N PRO A 15 -22.24 -57.40 -10.15
CA PRO A 15 -22.39 -55.97 -9.84
C PRO A 15 -21.57 -55.14 -10.85
N ILE A 16 -22.26 -54.34 -11.66
CA ILE A 16 -21.67 -53.30 -12.45
C ILE A 16 -21.31 -52.16 -11.52
N THR A 17 -20.08 -52.11 -11.05
CA THR A 17 -19.52 -50.93 -10.36
C THR A 17 -19.30 -49.84 -11.40
N SER A 18 -20.26 -48.93 -11.53
CA SER A 18 -20.07 -47.66 -12.24
C SER A 18 -19.08 -46.80 -11.47
N ALA A 19 -17.83 -46.84 -11.88
CA ALA A 19 -16.84 -45.83 -11.47
C ALA A 19 -17.21 -44.51 -12.12
N ALA A 20 -17.98 -43.67 -11.39
CA ALA A 20 -18.16 -42.27 -11.76
C ALA A 20 -16.82 -41.57 -11.59
N MET A 21 -16.06 -41.40 -12.67
CA MET A 21 -14.94 -40.48 -12.75
C MET A 21 -15.50 -39.07 -12.56
N LEU A 22 -15.35 -38.51 -11.35
CA LEU A 22 -15.41 -37.11 -11.09
C LEU A 22 -14.23 -36.46 -11.82
N VAL A 23 -14.46 -36.05 -13.07
CA VAL A 23 -13.62 -35.08 -13.74
C VAL A 23 -13.82 -33.77 -13.04
N ALA A 24 -13.02 -33.53 -11.99
CA ALA A 24 -12.85 -32.20 -11.43
C ALA A 24 -12.23 -31.35 -12.55
N CYS A 25 -13.07 -30.59 -13.26
CA CYS A 25 -12.61 -29.48 -14.08
C CYS A 25 -11.94 -28.48 -13.14
N SER A 26 -10.67 -28.69 -12.85
CA SER A 26 -9.81 -27.66 -12.31
C SER A 26 -9.63 -26.65 -13.46
N SER A 27 -10.56 -25.70 -13.55
CA SER A 27 -10.35 -24.53 -14.37
C SER A 27 -9.12 -23.83 -13.82
N ALA A 28 -8.02 -23.85 -14.55
CA ALA A 28 -6.87 -23.02 -14.23
C ALA A 28 -7.38 -21.57 -14.01
N PRO A 29 -6.89 -20.87 -12.98
CA PRO A 29 -7.29 -19.48 -12.78
C PRO A 29 -7.03 -18.70 -14.08
N PRO A 30 -7.92 -17.75 -14.43
CA PRO A 30 -7.78 -16.99 -15.66
C PRO A 30 -6.40 -16.32 -15.69
N ALA A 31 -5.68 -16.53 -16.80
CA ALA A 31 -4.41 -15.87 -17.01
C ALA A 31 -4.63 -14.37 -17.20
N LEU A 32 -3.90 -13.54 -16.44
CA LEU A 32 -3.86 -12.11 -16.66
C LEU A 32 -3.04 -11.84 -17.92
N ASN A 33 -3.69 -11.48 -19.02
CA ASN A 33 -3.02 -11.04 -20.23
C ASN A 33 -2.82 -9.51 -20.14
N TYR A 34 -1.72 -9.10 -19.51
CA TYR A 34 -1.39 -7.69 -19.33
C TYR A 34 -0.79 -7.09 -20.60
N ALA A 35 -1.34 -5.96 -21.03
CA ALA A 35 -0.76 -5.11 -22.09
C ALA A 35 -0.51 -3.73 -21.51
N ALA A 36 0.74 -3.28 -21.52
CA ALA A 36 1.08 -1.95 -21.03
C ALA A 36 0.37 -0.87 -21.87
N PRO A 37 -0.38 0.05 -21.24
CA PRO A 37 -1.07 1.12 -21.95
C PRO A 37 -0.09 2.14 -22.52
N VAL A 38 -0.56 2.91 -23.51
CA VAL A 38 0.12 4.16 -23.88
C VAL A 38 0.05 5.08 -22.65
N GLN A 39 1.21 5.42 -22.11
CA GLN A 39 1.32 6.14 -20.85
C GLN A 39 0.89 7.61 -21.00
N PRO A 40 -0.30 8.00 -20.51
CA PRO A 40 -0.65 9.40 -20.38
C PRO A 40 -0.03 9.90 -19.07
N GLU A 41 1.05 10.66 -19.18
CA GLU A 41 1.66 11.24 -18.00
C GLU A 41 0.87 12.44 -17.52
N GLY A 42 0.32 12.31 -16.30
CA GLY A 42 -0.31 13.42 -15.59
C GLY A 42 0.75 14.33 -14.98
N SER A 43 0.62 15.61 -15.22
CA SER A 43 1.36 16.65 -14.51
C SER A 43 1.07 16.54 -13.00
N SER A 44 2.05 16.88 -12.14
CA SER A 44 1.83 17.10 -10.71
C SER A 44 1.04 18.38 -10.41
N ARG A 45 0.62 19.12 -11.44
CA ARG A 45 -0.21 20.32 -11.32
C ARG A 45 -1.69 19.93 -11.33
N TYR A 46 -2.51 20.78 -10.70
CA TYR A 46 -3.96 20.67 -10.82
C TYR A 46 -4.37 20.81 -12.31
N ALA A 47 -5.17 19.89 -12.77
CA ALA A 47 -5.80 19.96 -14.06
C ALA A 47 -7.26 19.49 -13.89
N THR A 48 -8.18 20.23 -14.50
CA THR A 48 -9.57 19.81 -14.55
C THR A 48 -9.67 18.52 -15.35
N LYS A 49 -10.11 17.45 -14.69
CA LYS A 49 -10.33 16.16 -15.34
C LYS A 49 -11.81 15.88 -15.38
N PRO A 50 -12.35 15.45 -16.54
CA PRO A 50 -13.73 14.99 -16.57
C PRO A 50 -13.88 13.79 -15.63
N GLY A 51 -14.93 13.78 -14.83
CA GLY A 51 -15.28 12.63 -14.02
C GLY A 51 -15.66 11.44 -14.90
N TRP A 52 -15.31 10.23 -14.47
CA TRP A 52 -15.77 9.01 -15.12
C TRP A 52 -16.82 8.32 -14.25
N ALA A 53 -17.98 8.03 -14.85
CA ALA A 53 -18.95 7.18 -14.20
C ALA A 53 -18.54 5.71 -14.39
N THR A 54 -18.41 4.99 -13.30
CA THR A 54 -18.14 3.56 -13.33
C THR A 54 -19.35 2.79 -12.82
N GLN A 55 -19.67 1.65 -13.44
CA GLN A 55 -20.83 0.86 -13.07
C GLN A 55 -20.48 -0.39 -12.24
N LYS A 56 -19.29 -0.94 -12.41
CA LYS A 56 -18.89 -2.22 -11.78
C LYS A 56 -17.75 -2.08 -10.80
N PHE A 57 -16.70 -1.38 -11.18
CA PHE A 57 -15.51 -1.20 -10.34
C PHE A 57 -14.71 0.01 -10.79
N ALA A 58 -13.89 0.54 -9.90
CA ALA A 58 -12.96 1.64 -10.17
C ALA A 58 -11.60 1.36 -9.51
N VAL A 59 -10.55 1.93 -10.09
CA VAL A 59 -9.20 1.96 -9.53
C VAL A 59 -8.67 3.37 -9.62
N ALA A 60 -8.02 3.84 -8.56
CA ALA A 60 -7.28 5.08 -8.54
C ALA A 60 -5.91 4.84 -7.88
N ALA A 61 -4.84 5.28 -8.52
CA ALA A 61 -3.48 5.20 -8.01
C ALA A 61 -2.69 6.44 -8.43
N ALA A 62 -1.51 6.63 -7.83
CA ALA A 62 -0.66 7.80 -8.07
C ALA A 62 -0.08 7.85 -9.49
N ASN A 63 -0.10 6.73 -10.22
CA ASN A 63 0.46 6.65 -11.57
C ASN A 63 -0.50 5.91 -12.50
N PRO A 64 -0.70 6.38 -13.74
CA PRO A 64 -1.60 5.75 -14.71
C PRO A 64 -1.29 4.27 -15.01
N LEU A 65 -0.01 3.89 -15.07
CA LEU A 65 0.40 2.50 -15.29
C LEU A 65 -0.06 1.59 -14.14
N ALA A 66 0.03 2.07 -12.91
CA ALA A 66 -0.43 1.35 -11.73
C ALA A 66 -1.97 1.26 -11.69
N THR A 67 -2.66 2.36 -12.03
CA THR A 67 -4.13 2.36 -12.16
C THR A 67 -4.59 1.34 -13.19
N ASP A 68 -3.94 1.29 -14.35
CA ASP A 68 -4.28 0.34 -15.41
C ASP A 68 -4.03 -1.11 -14.98
N ALA A 69 -2.90 -1.39 -14.32
CA ALA A 69 -2.63 -2.73 -13.81
C ALA A 69 -3.74 -3.23 -12.86
N GLY A 70 -4.16 -2.38 -11.90
CA GLY A 70 -5.27 -2.71 -11.02
C GLY A 70 -6.60 -2.87 -11.76
N TYR A 71 -6.88 -2.03 -12.75
CA TYR A 71 -8.08 -2.12 -13.58
C TYR A 71 -8.11 -3.44 -14.38
N GLN A 72 -7.00 -3.84 -14.99
CA GLN A 72 -6.92 -5.10 -15.73
C GLN A 72 -7.11 -6.32 -14.82
N VAL A 73 -6.58 -6.28 -13.60
CA VAL A 73 -6.82 -7.31 -12.58
C VAL A 73 -8.30 -7.42 -12.24
N LEU A 74 -8.99 -6.30 -11.97
CA LEU A 74 -10.45 -6.32 -11.71
C LEU A 74 -11.23 -6.82 -12.92
N LYS A 75 -10.86 -6.40 -14.13
CA LYS A 75 -11.47 -6.87 -15.38
C LYS A 75 -11.31 -8.37 -15.59
N ALA A 76 -10.20 -8.95 -15.13
CA ALA A 76 -9.95 -10.41 -15.16
C ALA A 76 -10.70 -11.18 -14.05
N GLY A 77 -11.51 -10.51 -13.23
CA GLY A 77 -12.28 -11.12 -12.14
C GLY A 77 -11.57 -11.16 -10.79
N GLY A 78 -10.46 -10.45 -10.65
CA GLY A 78 -9.75 -10.28 -9.39
C GLY A 78 -10.55 -9.54 -8.34
N SER A 79 -10.14 -9.69 -7.10
CA SER A 79 -10.66 -8.93 -5.97
C SER A 79 -10.04 -7.54 -5.88
N ALA A 80 -10.59 -6.68 -5.01
CA ALA A 80 -9.95 -5.39 -4.68
C ALA A 80 -8.54 -5.56 -4.09
N ILE A 81 -8.32 -6.64 -3.34
CA ILE A 81 -6.99 -6.96 -2.80
C ILE A 81 -6.03 -7.38 -3.91
N ASP A 82 -6.47 -8.19 -4.87
CA ASP A 82 -5.65 -8.54 -6.04
C ASP A 82 -5.24 -7.30 -6.81
N ALA A 83 -6.20 -6.39 -7.05
CA ALA A 83 -5.92 -5.13 -7.73
C ALA A 83 -4.93 -4.25 -6.95
N ALA A 84 -5.09 -4.14 -5.62
CA ALA A 84 -4.19 -3.37 -4.78
C ALA A 84 -2.75 -3.92 -4.80
N ILE A 85 -2.57 -5.24 -4.85
CA ILE A 85 -1.25 -5.87 -4.97
C ILE A 85 -0.59 -5.50 -6.31
N ALA A 86 -1.30 -5.68 -7.43
CA ALA A 86 -0.76 -5.32 -8.74
C ALA A 86 -0.42 -3.83 -8.84
N VAL A 87 -1.28 -2.95 -8.31
CA VAL A 87 -1.03 -1.51 -8.18
C VAL A 87 0.25 -1.25 -7.40
N GLN A 88 0.40 -1.85 -6.22
CA GLN A 88 1.57 -1.63 -5.35
C GLN A 88 2.86 -2.09 -6.01
N MET A 89 2.86 -3.23 -6.69
CA MET A 89 4.05 -3.73 -7.40
C MET A 89 4.46 -2.82 -8.56
N VAL A 90 3.50 -2.28 -9.31
CA VAL A 90 3.79 -1.30 -10.37
C VAL A 90 4.26 0.03 -9.77
N LEU A 91 3.62 0.54 -8.71
CA LEU A 91 4.06 1.77 -8.03
C LEU A 91 5.49 1.66 -7.50
N ALA A 92 5.91 0.51 -7.01
CA ALA A 92 7.29 0.28 -6.56
C ALA A 92 8.33 0.51 -7.67
N LEU A 93 7.93 0.36 -8.93
CA LEU A 93 8.77 0.61 -10.11
C LEU A 93 8.66 2.05 -10.61
N VAL A 94 7.43 2.58 -10.76
CA VAL A 94 7.18 3.84 -11.48
C VAL A 94 7.08 5.06 -10.57
N GLU A 95 6.89 4.86 -9.26
CA GLU A 95 6.85 5.89 -8.20
C GLU A 95 7.80 5.52 -7.04
N PRO A 96 9.10 5.26 -7.31
CA PRO A 96 10.04 4.71 -6.33
C PRO A 96 10.29 5.64 -5.14
N GLN A 97 10.01 6.95 -5.27
CA GLN A 97 10.14 7.92 -4.18
C GLN A 97 9.08 7.79 -3.09
N SER A 98 7.98 7.09 -3.36
CA SER A 98 6.85 6.95 -2.42
C SER A 98 6.31 5.53 -2.30
N SER A 99 6.88 4.58 -3.04
CA SER A 99 6.47 3.18 -3.01
C SER A 99 7.66 2.25 -3.15
N GLY A 100 7.59 1.08 -2.52
CA GLY A 100 8.65 0.07 -2.61
C GLY A 100 8.17 -1.29 -2.14
N ILE A 101 8.96 -2.32 -2.44
CA ILE A 101 8.74 -3.69 -1.93
C ILE A 101 9.45 -3.93 -0.59
N ALA A 102 10.48 -3.14 -0.29
CA ALA A 102 11.26 -3.23 0.94
C ALA A 102 10.93 -2.10 1.93
N GLY A 103 9.69 -1.68 1.97
CA GLY A 103 9.13 -0.71 2.90
C GLY A 103 7.93 -1.25 3.65
N GLY A 104 7.11 -0.35 4.20
CA GLY A 104 5.87 -0.70 4.90
C GLY A 104 4.64 -0.09 4.25
N ALA A 105 3.49 -0.61 4.64
CA ALA A 105 2.20 -0.11 4.19
C ALA A 105 1.11 -0.37 5.24
N PHE A 106 0.04 0.40 5.12
CA PHE A 106 -1.23 0.11 5.78
C PHE A 106 -2.28 -0.20 4.72
N LEU A 107 -3.11 -1.19 4.99
CA LEU A 107 -4.20 -1.57 4.09
C LEU A 107 -5.52 -1.61 4.86
N MET A 108 -6.53 -0.94 4.29
CA MET A 108 -7.91 -1.04 4.76
C MET A 108 -8.73 -1.83 3.74
N HIS A 109 -9.45 -2.84 4.21
CA HIS A 109 -10.35 -3.63 3.38
C HIS A 109 -11.77 -3.56 3.94
N ALA A 110 -12.72 -3.13 3.11
CA ALA A 110 -14.13 -3.03 3.48
C ALA A 110 -14.97 -3.96 2.60
N GLN A 111 -15.82 -4.77 3.25
CA GLN A 111 -16.79 -5.63 2.58
C GLN A 111 -18.11 -5.63 3.35
N GLY A 112 -19.13 -5.02 2.76
CA GLY A 112 -20.38 -4.76 3.48
C GLY A 112 -20.14 -3.85 4.68
N SER A 113 -20.55 -4.29 5.87
CA SER A 113 -20.32 -3.55 7.13
C SER A 113 -18.98 -3.87 7.81
N LYS A 114 -18.27 -4.89 7.34
CA LYS A 114 -16.98 -5.31 7.92
C LYS A 114 -15.86 -4.44 7.35
N VAL A 115 -15.05 -3.87 8.24
CA VAL A 115 -13.84 -3.12 7.88
C VAL A 115 -12.66 -3.73 8.62
N GLU A 116 -11.62 -4.10 7.88
CA GLU A 116 -10.41 -4.72 8.38
C GLU A 116 -9.21 -3.83 8.12
N ALA A 117 -8.27 -3.79 9.05
CA ALA A 117 -7.04 -3.03 8.96
C ALA A 117 -5.83 -3.96 9.05
N TYR A 118 -4.96 -3.93 8.05
CA TYR A 118 -3.74 -4.73 7.97
C TYR A 118 -2.53 -3.82 8.15
N ASP A 119 -1.76 -4.08 9.19
CA ASP A 119 -0.54 -3.35 9.54
C ASP A 119 0.68 -4.10 9.00
N GLY A 120 1.22 -3.57 7.91
CA GLY A 120 2.47 -3.99 7.32
C GLY A 120 3.55 -2.92 7.44
N ARG A 121 3.46 -2.06 8.48
CA ARG A 121 4.47 -1.04 8.72
C ARG A 121 5.81 -1.65 9.08
N GLU A 122 6.87 -0.93 8.76
CA GLU A 122 8.22 -1.28 9.20
C GLU A 122 8.30 -1.29 10.73
N VAL A 123 9.11 -2.21 11.24
CA VAL A 123 9.51 -2.21 12.65
C VAL A 123 10.99 -1.91 12.78
N ALA A 124 11.40 -1.37 13.93
CA ALA A 124 12.80 -1.17 14.20
C ALA A 124 13.52 -2.53 14.26
N PRO A 125 14.78 -2.66 13.75
CA PRO A 125 15.59 -3.83 13.99
C PRO A 125 15.75 -4.10 15.49
N ALA A 126 15.84 -5.36 15.90
CA ALA A 126 15.94 -5.73 17.32
C ALA A 126 17.15 -5.11 18.03
N ALA A 127 18.19 -4.78 17.29
CA ALA A 127 19.39 -4.10 17.80
C ALA A 127 19.24 -2.57 17.89
N ALA A 128 18.08 -1.99 17.54
CA ALA A 128 17.81 -0.57 17.71
C ALA A 128 17.59 -0.24 19.20
N THR A 129 18.13 0.89 19.64
CA THR A 129 17.97 1.41 20.99
C THR A 129 17.49 2.86 20.93
N GLU A 130 17.11 3.43 22.08
CA GLU A 130 16.74 4.86 22.20
C GLU A 130 17.86 5.79 21.73
N ASN A 131 19.10 5.32 21.70
CA ASN A 131 20.26 6.08 21.24
C ASN A 131 20.55 5.95 19.74
N LEU A 132 19.64 5.29 18.96
CA LEU A 132 19.90 5.04 17.54
C LEU A 132 20.22 6.32 16.76
N PHE A 133 19.56 7.43 17.07
CA PHE A 133 19.74 8.73 16.41
C PHE A 133 20.46 9.76 17.29
N ILE A 134 21.20 9.33 18.31
CA ILE A 134 22.06 10.19 19.12
C ILE A 134 23.46 10.19 18.51
N GLY A 135 24.00 11.39 18.27
CA GLY A 135 25.35 11.60 17.77
C GLY A 135 26.43 11.32 18.83
N LYS A 136 27.67 11.34 18.43
CA LYS A 136 28.82 11.14 19.32
C LYS A 136 28.95 12.24 20.41
N ASP A 137 28.34 13.38 20.17
CA ASP A 137 28.26 14.52 21.11
C ASP A 137 27.11 14.40 22.13
N GLY A 138 26.38 13.29 22.11
CA GLY A 138 25.23 13.05 23.00
C GLY A 138 23.96 13.80 22.61
N LYS A 139 23.92 14.44 21.44
CA LYS A 139 22.76 15.20 20.94
C LYS A 139 22.06 14.45 19.82
N PRO A 140 20.76 14.75 19.56
CA PRO A 140 20.09 14.23 18.38
C PRO A 140 20.83 14.61 17.10
N MET A 141 21.02 13.65 16.22
CA MET A 141 21.63 13.88 14.90
C MET A 141 20.79 14.86 14.07
N PRO A 142 21.42 15.69 13.21
CA PRO A 142 20.71 16.40 12.17
C PRO A 142 19.85 15.44 11.35
N PHE A 143 18.63 15.84 11.02
CA PHE A 143 17.64 14.97 10.37
C PHE A 143 18.20 14.24 9.14
N ILE A 144 18.86 14.96 8.26
CA ILE A 144 19.42 14.38 7.02
C ILE A 144 20.53 13.36 7.30
N GLU A 145 21.38 13.62 8.28
CA GLU A 145 22.44 12.68 8.66
C GLU A 145 21.87 11.39 9.28
N GLY A 146 20.73 11.50 9.96
CA GLY A 146 20.02 10.34 10.48
C GLY A 146 19.31 9.54 9.39
N VAL A 147 18.74 10.22 8.39
CA VAL A 147 17.86 9.60 7.37
C VAL A 147 18.65 8.99 6.22
N VAL A 148 19.68 9.66 5.70
CA VAL A 148 20.44 9.14 4.56
C VAL A 148 21.36 8.00 5.00
N GLY A 149 21.05 6.78 4.55
CA GLY A 149 21.84 5.58 4.84
C GLY A 149 21.06 4.46 5.51
N GLY A 150 21.78 3.47 6.02
CA GLY A 150 21.20 2.26 6.59
C GLY A 150 20.55 2.43 7.97
N ARG A 151 20.93 3.46 8.74
CA ARG A 151 20.46 3.68 10.12
C ARG A 151 18.94 3.85 10.22
N SER A 152 18.33 4.54 9.27
CA SER A 152 16.89 4.81 9.24
C SER A 152 16.05 3.68 8.62
N VAL A 153 16.70 2.63 8.11
CA VAL A 153 15.98 1.54 7.43
C VAL A 153 15.36 0.61 8.46
N GLY A 154 14.03 0.51 8.41
CA GLY A 154 13.26 -0.44 9.20
C GLY A 154 13.11 -1.79 8.51
N VAL A 155 12.70 -2.80 9.28
CA VAL A 155 12.40 -4.14 8.79
C VAL A 155 11.15 -4.09 7.92
N PRO A 156 11.21 -4.47 6.63
CA PRO A 156 10.11 -4.29 5.69
C PRO A 156 8.93 -5.22 5.96
N GLY A 157 7.72 -4.68 5.82
CA GLY A 157 6.48 -5.40 6.11
C GLY A 157 5.47 -5.48 4.97
N ALA A 158 5.56 -4.58 3.97
CA ALA A 158 4.53 -4.40 2.95
C ALA A 158 4.18 -5.70 2.21
N VAL A 159 5.18 -6.41 1.68
CA VAL A 159 4.92 -7.62 0.86
C VAL A 159 4.32 -8.75 1.69
N ARG A 160 4.79 -8.95 2.93
CA ARG A 160 4.24 -9.99 3.82
C ARG A 160 2.81 -9.67 4.26
N MET A 161 2.50 -8.41 4.49
CA MET A 161 1.13 -7.95 4.77
C MET A 161 0.20 -8.17 3.58
N LEU A 162 0.65 -7.82 2.36
CA LEU A 162 -0.12 -8.05 1.13
C LEU A 162 -0.34 -9.55 0.87
N GLU A 163 0.66 -10.40 1.15
CA GLU A 163 0.50 -11.85 1.06
C GLU A 163 -0.56 -12.38 2.05
N GLN A 164 -0.59 -11.85 3.27
CA GLN A 164 -1.62 -12.20 4.24
C GLN A 164 -3.01 -11.78 3.76
N ALA A 165 -3.17 -10.53 3.31
CA ALA A 165 -4.44 -10.04 2.79
C ALA A 165 -4.91 -10.84 1.56
N HIS A 166 -3.97 -11.23 0.69
CA HIS A 166 -4.29 -12.08 -0.47
C HIS A 166 -4.78 -13.47 -0.06
N LYS A 167 -4.18 -14.11 0.94
CA LYS A 167 -4.64 -15.41 1.45
C LYS A 167 -6.07 -15.36 1.97
N GLU A 168 -6.50 -14.22 2.48
CA GLU A 168 -7.85 -14.03 3.05
C GLU A 168 -8.88 -13.58 1.99
N HIS A 169 -8.48 -12.76 1.01
CA HIS A 169 -9.41 -12.06 0.11
C HIS A 169 -9.05 -12.15 -1.38
N GLY A 170 -7.93 -12.76 -1.73
CA GLY A 170 -7.51 -12.95 -3.12
C GLY A 170 -8.45 -13.90 -3.89
N ARG A 171 -8.57 -13.65 -5.19
CA ARG A 171 -9.33 -14.47 -6.13
C ARG A 171 -8.48 -15.01 -7.27
N LEU A 172 -7.52 -14.21 -7.74
CA LEU A 172 -6.56 -14.62 -8.74
C LEU A 172 -5.34 -15.28 -8.09
N ALA A 173 -4.60 -16.05 -8.84
CA ALA A 173 -3.36 -16.64 -8.36
C ALA A 173 -2.36 -15.54 -8.02
N TRP A 174 -1.72 -15.64 -6.85
CA TRP A 174 -0.73 -14.68 -6.35
C TRP A 174 0.30 -14.26 -7.40
N ALA A 175 0.87 -15.25 -8.11
CA ALA A 175 1.92 -15.01 -9.11
C ALA A 175 1.47 -14.09 -10.25
N THR A 176 0.20 -14.16 -10.67
CA THR A 176 -0.30 -13.35 -11.79
C THR A 176 -0.38 -11.86 -11.47
N LEU A 177 -0.44 -11.50 -10.19
CA LEU A 177 -0.55 -10.11 -9.75
C LEU A 177 0.77 -9.33 -9.90
N PHE A 178 1.87 -10.04 -10.09
CA PHE A 178 3.20 -9.45 -10.29
C PHE A 178 3.53 -9.21 -11.77
N GLU A 179 2.80 -9.87 -12.67
CA GLU A 179 3.10 -9.84 -14.10
C GLU A 179 3.14 -8.42 -14.70
N PRO A 180 2.22 -7.49 -14.37
CA PRO A 180 2.29 -6.13 -14.88
C PRO A 180 3.61 -5.42 -14.52
N ALA A 181 4.04 -5.53 -13.27
CA ALA A 181 5.27 -4.90 -12.80
C ALA A 181 6.52 -5.57 -13.40
N ILE A 182 6.50 -6.90 -13.54
CA ILE A 182 7.59 -7.66 -14.17
C ILE A 182 7.78 -7.23 -15.61
N GLN A 183 6.70 -7.18 -16.40
CA GLN A 183 6.77 -6.77 -17.81
C GLN A 183 7.25 -5.33 -17.96
N LEU A 184 6.79 -4.40 -17.13
CA LEU A 184 7.25 -3.01 -17.14
C LEU A 184 8.73 -2.90 -16.73
N ALA A 185 9.18 -3.69 -15.77
CA ALA A 185 10.58 -3.71 -15.35
C ALA A 185 11.52 -4.27 -16.44
N GLU A 186 11.11 -5.29 -17.17
CA GLU A 186 11.89 -5.91 -18.25
C GLU A 186 11.86 -5.11 -19.55
N ASN A 187 10.65 -4.69 -19.98
CA ASN A 187 10.46 -3.99 -21.24
C ASN A 187 10.72 -2.50 -21.13
N GLY A 188 10.61 -1.96 -19.93
CA GLY A 188 10.81 -0.57 -19.58
C GLY A 188 9.50 0.23 -19.52
N PHE A 189 9.58 1.35 -18.80
CA PHE A 189 8.55 2.37 -18.73
C PHE A 189 9.16 3.74 -19.02
N LYS A 190 8.35 4.69 -19.46
CA LYS A 190 8.84 6.05 -19.74
C LYS A 190 8.99 6.83 -18.43
N VAL A 191 10.14 7.47 -18.24
CA VAL A 191 10.36 8.42 -17.14
C VAL A 191 9.30 9.51 -17.21
N SER A 192 8.58 9.69 -16.15
CA SER A 192 7.52 10.67 -16.02
C SER A 192 8.07 12.07 -15.73
N LEU A 193 7.28 13.11 -16.03
CA LEU A 193 7.62 14.47 -15.60
C LEU A 193 7.77 14.55 -14.07
N ARG A 194 6.92 13.84 -13.32
CA ARG A 194 6.98 13.78 -11.86
C ARG A 194 8.30 13.15 -11.39
N LEU A 195 8.66 11.97 -11.92
CA LEU A 195 9.90 11.29 -11.56
C LEU A 195 11.13 12.16 -11.91
N ASN A 196 11.19 12.72 -13.12
CA ASN A 196 12.28 13.60 -13.53
C ASN A 196 12.39 14.85 -12.62
N THR A 197 11.26 15.50 -12.28
CA THR A 197 11.24 16.68 -11.40
C THR A 197 11.76 16.34 -10.01
N LEU A 198 11.34 15.20 -9.44
CA LEU A 198 11.76 14.77 -8.11
C LEU A 198 13.25 14.41 -8.09
N LEU A 199 13.74 13.68 -9.09
CA LEU A 199 15.16 13.37 -9.23
C LEU A 199 16.02 14.63 -9.43
N SER A 200 15.51 15.64 -10.15
CA SER A 200 16.21 16.93 -10.34
C SER A 200 16.37 17.73 -9.05
N ASN A 201 15.49 17.51 -8.07
CA ASN A 201 15.53 18.15 -6.75
C ASN A 201 16.22 17.29 -5.70
N GLU A 202 16.55 16.03 -6.01
CA GLU A 202 17.18 15.10 -5.10
C GLU A 202 18.69 15.38 -4.97
N LYS A 203 19.20 15.40 -3.73
CA LYS A 203 20.59 15.80 -3.44
C LYS A 203 21.48 14.66 -2.98
N TYR A 204 20.88 13.57 -2.50
CA TYR A 204 21.59 12.50 -1.79
C TYR A 204 21.59 11.17 -2.54
N LEU A 205 20.54 10.89 -3.32
CA LEU A 205 20.38 9.62 -4.01
C LEU A 205 21.53 9.33 -4.99
N ALA A 206 22.01 10.37 -5.66
CA ALA A 206 23.14 10.26 -6.61
C ALA A 206 24.49 9.90 -5.93
N GLN A 207 24.57 9.92 -4.60
CA GLN A 207 25.76 9.47 -3.85
C GLN A 207 25.84 7.95 -3.75
N ASP A 208 24.72 7.25 -3.89
CA ASP A 208 24.68 5.79 -4.00
C ASP A 208 24.98 5.37 -5.43
N LEU A 209 26.00 4.56 -5.63
CA LEU A 209 26.50 4.20 -6.98
C LEU A 209 25.45 3.45 -7.83
N GLU A 210 24.67 2.59 -7.21
CA GLU A 210 23.66 1.81 -7.92
C GLU A 210 22.46 2.67 -8.29
N ALA A 211 22.01 3.53 -7.36
CA ALA A 211 20.95 4.49 -7.62
C ALA A 211 21.37 5.52 -8.67
N HIS A 212 22.63 5.99 -8.62
CA HIS A 212 23.18 6.88 -9.64
C HIS A 212 23.14 6.21 -11.02
N ALA A 213 23.66 5.00 -11.15
CA ALA A 213 23.66 4.28 -12.42
C ALA A 213 22.26 4.02 -12.98
N TYR A 214 21.27 3.88 -12.11
CA TYR A 214 19.89 3.62 -12.52
C TYR A 214 19.10 4.88 -12.89
N PHE A 215 19.21 5.96 -12.10
CA PHE A 215 18.36 7.14 -12.24
C PHE A 215 18.99 8.30 -13.01
N PHE A 216 20.29 8.29 -13.20
CA PHE A 216 21.03 9.42 -13.78
C PHE A 216 21.85 9.00 -15.01
N ASP A 217 22.08 9.94 -15.91
CA ASP A 217 22.96 9.75 -17.06
C ASP A 217 24.45 9.89 -16.68
N ALA A 218 25.34 9.66 -17.64
CA ALA A 218 26.79 9.76 -17.43
C ALA A 218 27.27 11.16 -17.03
N SER A 219 26.46 12.22 -17.22
CA SER A 219 26.75 13.58 -16.77
C SER A 219 26.21 13.88 -15.38
N GLY A 220 25.58 12.91 -14.71
CA GLY A 220 24.95 13.06 -13.40
C GLY A 220 23.60 13.78 -13.43
N LYS A 221 22.97 13.90 -14.60
CA LYS A 221 21.63 14.46 -14.74
C LYS A 221 20.59 13.34 -14.71
N PRO A 222 19.41 13.59 -14.10
CA PRO A 222 18.31 12.65 -14.17
C PRO A 222 17.95 12.30 -15.62
N TRP A 223 17.59 11.05 -15.86
CA TRP A 223 17.08 10.67 -17.18
C TRP A 223 15.94 11.59 -17.61
N PRO A 224 15.91 12.07 -18.87
CA PRO A 224 14.90 13.00 -19.34
C PRO A 224 13.51 12.36 -19.39
N VAL A 225 12.48 13.20 -19.33
CA VAL A 225 11.08 12.76 -19.54
C VAL A 225 10.96 11.99 -20.85
N GLY A 226 10.32 10.80 -20.78
CA GLY A 226 10.14 9.92 -21.93
C GLY A 226 11.30 8.93 -22.17
N HIS A 227 12.42 9.04 -21.45
CA HIS A 227 13.45 8.00 -21.47
C HIS A 227 12.86 6.67 -21.02
N VAL A 228 13.22 5.58 -21.71
CA VAL A 228 12.75 4.23 -21.34
C VAL A 228 13.67 3.64 -20.30
N LEU A 229 13.21 3.59 -19.06
CA LEU A 229 13.93 3.05 -17.91
C LEU A 229 13.56 1.59 -17.67
N LYS A 230 14.55 0.71 -17.54
CA LYS A 230 14.38 -0.74 -17.30
C LYS A 230 15.03 -1.13 -15.99
N ASN A 231 14.41 -2.08 -15.30
CA ASN A 231 14.97 -2.64 -14.07
C ASN A 231 14.87 -4.18 -14.06
N PRO A 232 15.71 -4.89 -14.83
CA PRO A 232 15.66 -6.35 -14.89
C PRO A 232 15.96 -7.01 -13.55
N GLU A 233 16.75 -6.40 -12.68
CA GLU A 233 17.04 -6.94 -11.35
C GLU A 233 15.79 -6.90 -10.46
N LEU A 234 15.01 -5.80 -10.49
CA LEU A 234 13.72 -5.77 -9.81
C LEU A 234 12.76 -6.83 -10.39
N ALA A 235 12.74 -7.02 -11.70
CA ALA A 235 11.91 -8.07 -12.32
C ALA A 235 12.28 -9.46 -11.79
N LYS A 236 13.58 -9.76 -11.62
CA LYS A 236 14.06 -11.00 -11.02
C LYS A 236 13.57 -11.20 -9.59
N VAL A 237 13.67 -10.15 -8.76
CA VAL A 237 13.16 -10.17 -7.38
C VAL A 237 11.64 -10.38 -7.36
N LEU A 238 10.88 -9.67 -8.21
CA LEU A 238 9.43 -9.81 -8.32
C LEU A 238 9.02 -11.22 -8.76
N ARG A 239 9.74 -11.86 -9.70
CA ARG A 239 9.52 -13.27 -10.06
C ARG A 239 9.77 -14.20 -8.87
N GLY A 240 10.81 -13.93 -8.08
CA GLY A 240 11.08 -14.65 -6.84
C GLY A 240 9.91 -14.59 -5.87
N ILE A 241 9.37 -13.39 -5.64
CA ILE A 241 8.22 -13.16 -4.76
C ILE A 241 6.94 -13.80 -5.36
N ALA A 242 6.71 -13.67 -6.64
CA ALA A 242 5.59 -14.30 -7.33
C ALA A 242 5.57 -15.82 -7.16
N LYS A 243 6.74 -16.46 -7.19
CA LYS A 243 6.89 -17.91 -7.05
C LYS A 243 6.85 -18.40 -5.60
N ASN A 244 7.52 -17.69 -4.68
CA ASN A 244 7.82 -18.19 -3.33
C ASN A 244 7.18 -17.36 -2.21
N GLY A 245 6.34 -16.38 -2.56
CA GLY A 245 5.74 -15.44 -1.59
C GLY A 245 6.77 -14.47 -1.00
N SER A 246 6.39 -13.82 0.09
CA SER A 246 7.23 -12.83 0.79
C SER A 246 8.56 -13.38 1.29
N LYS A 247 8.68 -14.68 1.46
CA LYS A 247 9.94 -15.34 1.85
C LYS A 247 11.09 -15.04 0.89
N ALA A 248 10.80 -14.93 -0.42
CA ALA A 248 11.82 -14.59 -1.41
C ALA A 248 12.49 -13.22 -1.19
N LEU A 249 11.82 -12.31 -0.48
CA LEU A 249 12.35 -11.00 -0.10
C LEU A 249 13.00 -11.02 1.28
N LEU A 250 12.45 -11.80 2.21
CA LEU A 250 12.77 -11.72 3.64
C LEU A 250 13.69 -12.86 4.13
N GLU A 251 14.02 -13.80 3.26
CA GLU A 251 14.92 -14.93 3.53
C GLU A 251 15.86 -15.14 2.32
N GLY A 252 16.98 -15.80 2.53
CA GLY A 252 17.95 -16.14 1.48
C GLY A 252 18.76 -14.97 0.93
N GLU A 253 19.15 -15.05 -0.34
CA GLU A 253 20.14 -14.12 -0.95
C GLU A 253 19.65 -12.66 -1.00
N VAL A 254 18.39 -12.42 -1.32
CA VAL A 254 17.83 -11.05 -1.39
C VAL A 254 17.83 -10.42 0.00
N ALA A 255 17.41 -11.18 1.02
CA ALA A 255 17.44 -10.72 2.40
C ALA A 255 18.87 -10.42 2.86
N GLN A 256 19.83 -11.27 2.52
CA GLN A 256 21.24 -11.03 2.86
C GLN A 256 21.76 -9.75 2.18
N ALA A 257 21.43 -9.54 0.90
CA ALA A 257 21.82 -8.31 0.20
C ALA A 257 21.21 -7.04 0.84
N ILE A 258 19.96 -7.12 1.33
CA ILE A 258 19.33 -6.02 2.09
C ILE A 258 20.12 -5.75 3.39
N VAL A 259 20.41 -6.78 4.17
CA VAL A 259 21.18 -6.66 5.43
C VAL A 259 22.54 -6.06 5.17
N ASP A 260 23.24 -6.55 4.14
CA ASP A 260 24.58 -6.08 3.78
C ASP A 260 24.56 -4.61 3.36
N LYS A 261 23.61 -4.20 2.51
CA LYS A 261 23.44 -2.81 2.07
C LYS A 261 23.15 -1.87 3.24
N VAL A 262 22.26 -2.29 4.14
CA VAL A 262 21.88 -1.52 5.34
C VAL A 262 23.07 -1.36 6.29
N ASN A 263 23.76 -2.45 6.59
CA ASN A 263 24.79 -2.46 7.65
C ASN A 263 26.15 -1.95 7.17
N ASN A 264 26.44 -2.00 5.87
CA ASN A 264 27.70 -1.57 5.29
C ASN A 264 27.64 -0.17 4.66
N HIS A 265 26.60 0.63 4.96
CA HIS A 265 26.57 2.01 4.47
C HIS A 265 27.79 2.80 5.00
N PRO A 266 28.55 3.46 4.12
CA PRO A 266 29.89 3.95 4.47
C PRO A 266 29.91 5.03 5.57
N THR A 267 28.87 5.85 5.66
CA THR A 267 28.81 6.96 6.61
C THR A 267 27.74 6.79 7.69
N ASN A 268 26.68 6.01 7.42
CA ASN A 268 25.53 5.87 8.31
C ASN A 268 24.99 4.43 8.32
N PRO A 269 25.76 3.44 8.82
CA PRO A 269 25.34 2.04 8.84
C PRO A 269 24.14 1.80 9.75
N GLY A 270 23.28 0.85 9.36
CA GLY A 270 22.15 0.37 10.15
C GLY A 270 22.54 -0.78 11.08
N LYS A 271 21.51 -1.48 11.60
CA LYS A 271 21.67 -2.61 12.53
C LYS A 271 20.70 -3.75 12.23
N MET A 272 20.37 -3.97 10.97
CA MET A 272 19.42 -5.01 10.57
C MET A 272 20.08 -6.38 10.58
N SER A 273 19.35 -7.41 10.95
CA SER A 273 19.78 -8.80 10.90
C SER A 273 18.87 -9.66 10.01
N MET A 274 19.36 -10.81 9.58
CA MET A 274 18.56 -11.82 8.87
C MET A 274 17.39 -12.32 9.74
N ALA A 275 17.58 -12.38 11.05
CA ALA A 275 16.52 -12.77 11.99
C ALA A 275 15.39 -11.73 12.06
N ASP A 276 15.72 -10.44 11.96
CA ASP A 276 14.70 -9.37 11.89
C ASP A 276 13.81 -9.55 10.65
N LEU A 277 14.41 -9.77 9.48
CA LEU A 277 13.69 -9.97 8.23
C LEU A 277 12.82 -11.23 8.26
N ALA A 278 13.38 -12.38 8.61
CA ALA A 278 12.66 -13.65 8.66
C ALA A 278 11.55 -13.66 9.72
N GLY A 279 11.79 -12.98 10.86
CA GLY A 279 10.89 -12.92 12.01
C GLY A 279 9.74 -11.92 11.86
N TYR A 280 9.75 -11.02 10.86
CA TYR A 280 8.70 -10.02 10.71
C TYR A 280 7.31 -10.67 10.55
N GLN A 281 6.32 -10.15 11.27
CA GLN A 281 4.92 -10.57 11.16
C GLN A 281 4.01 -9.33 11.01
N PRO A 282 3.17 -9.28 9.98
CA PRO A 282 2.16 -8.23 9.86
C PRO A 282 1.06 -8.43 10.92
N LYS A 283 0.38 -7.35 11.29
CA LYS A 283 -0.67 -7.38 12.31
C LYS A 283 -2.02 -7.02 11.72
N LYS A 284 -3.07 -7.69 12.18
CA LYS A 284 -4.45 -7.20 11.99
C LYS A 284 -4.81 -6.34 13.19
N ARG A 285 -5.38 -5.17 12.89
CA ARG A 285 -5.85 -4.22 13.90
C ARG A 285 -7.34 -3.98 13.72
N GLU A 286 -8.02 -3.61 14.77
CA GLU A 286 -9.40 -3.16 14.69
C GLU A 286 -9.44 -1.76 14.05
N ALA A 287 -10.25 -1.58 13.01
CA ALA A 287 -10.40 -0.29 12.36
C ALA A 287 -11.03 0.72 13.32
N LEU A 288 -10.49 1.94 13.35
CA LEU A 288 -11.07 3.03 14.13
C LEU A 288 -12.20 3.67 13.32
N CYS A 289 -13.42 3.53 13.82
CA CYS A 289 -14.59 4.07 13.16
C CYS A 289 -15.29 5.12 14.05
N THR A 290 -15.81 6.18 13.43
CA THR A 290 -16.65 7.20 14.07
C THR A 290 -17.79 7.56 13.15
N ASP A 291 -18.93 7.94 13.73
CA ASP A 291 -20.06 8.44 12.98
C ASP A 291 -19.97 9.97 12.87
N TYR A 292 -20.10 10.48 11.68
CA TYR A 292 -20.08 11.91 11.37
C TYR A 292 -21.43 12.32 10.79
N PRO A 293 -22.24 13.08 11.54
CA PRO A 293 -23.49 13.62 11.03
C PRO A 293 -23.22 14.77 10.07
N LEU A 294 -23.83 14.72 8.88
CA LEU A 294 -23.78 15.79 7.90
C LEU A 294 -25.19 16.04 7.34
N ALA A 295 -25.74 17.19 7.59
CA ALA A 295 -27.10 17.57 7.23
C ALA A 295 -28.13 16.52 7.71
N ASN A 296 -28.75 15.79 6.78
CA ASN A 296 -29.76 14.76 7.07
C ASN A 296 -29.22 13.32 6.95
N ARG A 297 -27.91 13.14 6.91
CA ARG A 297 -27.24 11.83 6.81
C ARG A 297 -26.19 11.68 7.90
N ALA A 298 -26.01 10.44 8.37
CA ALA A 298 -24.85 10.04 9.14
C ALA A 298 -23.89 9.24 8.26
N TYR A 299 -22.63 9.62 8.27
CA TYR A 299 -21.55 8.90 7.57
C TYR A 299 -20.69 8.17 8.60
N ARG A 300 -20.55 6.88 8.41
CA ARG A 300 -19.57 6.13 9.20
C ARG A 300 -18.21 6.23 8.53
N MET A 301 -17.29 6.90 9.20
CA MET A 301 -15.90 7.02 8.77
C MET A 301 -15.06 5.99 9.50
N CYS A 302 -14.37 5.16 8.75
CA CYS A 302 -13.43 4.20 9.28
C CYS A 302 -12.04 4.45 8.70
N GLY A 303 -11.03 4.34 9.54
CA GLY A 303 -9.65 4.49 9.10
C GLY A 303 -8.69 3.64 9.93
N PHE A 304 -7.43 3.72 9.59
CA PHE A 304 -6.40 2.94 10.25
C PHE A 304 -6.17 3.47 11.68
N PRO A 305 -6.15 2.59 12.70
CA PRO A 305 -5.88 2.99 14.08
C PRO A 305 -4.40 3.32 14.29
N PRO A 306 -3.97 3.74 15.49
CA PRO A 306 -2.55 3.78 15.81
C PRO A 306 -1.85 2.43 15.52
N PRO A 307 -0.60 2.46 15.02
CA PRO A 307 0.36 3.58 15.06
C PRO A 307 0.13 4.67 14.01
N ARG A 308 -0.93 4.58 13.20
CA ARG A 308 -1.31 5.64 12.26
C ARG A 308 -2.14 6.71 12.97
N SER A 309 -1.73 7.98 12.84
CA SER A 309 -2.41 9.09 13.51
C SER A 309 -3.55 9.72 12.68
N GLY A 310 -3.59 9.45 11.37
CA GLY A 310 -4.45 10.19 10.44
C GLY A 310 -5.94 10.10 10.77
N THR A 311 -6.43 8.94 11.15
CA THR A 311 -7.86 8.75 11.48
C THR A 311 -8.29 9.57 12.70
N ILE A 312 -7.46 9.56 13.77
CA ILE A 312 -7.72 10.37 14.98
C ILE A 312 -7.71 11.85 14.60
N ALA A 313 -6.67 12.32 13.90
CA ALA A 313 -6.55 13.73 13.53
C ALA A 313 -7.74 14.20 12.66
N ILE A 314 -8.15 13.40 11.65
CA ILE A 314 -9.30 13.74 10.82
C ILE A 314 -10.59 13.77 11.64
N ALA A 315 -10.82 12.78 12.49
CA ALA A 315 -12.01 12.71 13.33
C ALA A 315 -12.07 13.89 14.33
N GLN A 316 -10.92 14.27 14.93
CA GLN A 316 -10.83 15.45 15.80
C GLN A 316 -11.12 16.75 15.02
N ILE A 317 -10.49 16.95 13.86
CA ILE A 317 -10.71 18.15 13.04
C ILE A 317 -12.20 18.29 12.71
N LEU A 318 -12.82 17.21 12.23
CA LEU A 318 -14.23 17.22 11.87
C LEU A 318 -15.13 17.41 13.09
N GLY A 319 -14.82 16.78 14.21
CA GLY A 319 -15.57 16.92 15.45
C GLY A 319 -15.47 18.33 16.04
N ILE A 320 -14.29 18.94 16.03
CA ILE A 320 -14.10 20.34 16.46
C ILE A 320 -14.87 21.28 15.52
N LEU A 321 -14.76 21.11 14.20
CA LEU A 321 -15.49 21.93 13.24
C LEU A 321 -17.01 21.78 13.36
N ALA A 322 -17.51 20.61 13.74
CA ALA A 322 -18.94 20.40 14.00
C ALA A 322 -19.49 21.21 15.18
N ASN A 323 -18.61 21.61 16.12
CA ASN A 323 -18.96 22.51 17.26
C ASN A 323 -18.86 24.01 16.92
N THR A 324 -18.61 24.34 15.65
CA THR A 324 -18.51 25.72 15.14
C THR A 324 -19.56 25.97 14.07
N ASP A 325 -19.62 27.18 13.53
CA ASP A 325 -20.47 27.55 12.40
C ASP A 325 -19.89 27.15 11.02
N ALA A 326 -18.75 26.46 10.99
CA ALA A 326 -18.07 26.06 9.76
C ALA A 326 -18.96 25.30 8.75
N THR A 327 -19.93 24.51 9.26
CA THR A 327 -20.86 23.73 8.42
C THR A 327 -21.92 24.61 7.72
N SER A 328 -22.18 25.81 8.22
CA SER A 328 -23.13 26.78 7.66
C SER A 328 -22.47 27.87 6.82
N MET A 329 -21.15 27.93 6.78
CA MET A 329 -20.40 28.92 6.00
C MET A 329 -20.58 28.68 4.50
N PRO A 330 -20.94 29.72 3.72
CA PRO A 330 -21.12 29.58 2.28
C PRO A 330 -19.76 29.36 1.59
N LEU A 331 -19.76 28.51 0.57
CA LEU A 331 -18.64 28.44 -0.35
C LEU A 331 -18.54 29.73 -1.16
N GLN A 332 -17.33 30.23 -1.33
CA GLN A 332 -17.04 31.38 -2.19
C GLN A 332 -17.00 30.94 -3.66
N PRO A 333 -17.45 31.80 -4.61
CA PRO A 333 -17.27 31.52 -6.02
C PRO A 333 -15.79 31.26 -6.32
N GLY A 334 -15.48 30.21 -7.08
CA GLY A 334 -14.14 29.97 -7.57
C GLY A 334 -13.72 31.07 -8.55
N TYR A 335 -12.41 31.19 -8.80
CA TYR A 335 -11.88 32.14 -9.77
C TYR A 335 -12.31 31.75 -11.19
N ALA A 336 -13.30 32.46 -11.72
CA ALA A 336 -13.86 32.22 -13.06
C ALA A 336 -12.86 32.57 -14.19
N ASP A 337 -11.90 33.44 -13.89
CA ASP A 337 -10.96 33.99 -14.88
C ASP A 337 -9.60 33.27 -14.96
N SER A 338 -9.44 32.15 -14.24
CA SER A 338 -8.22 31.35 -14.35
C SER A 338 -8.30 30.36 -15.50
N VAL A 339 -7.15 30.07 -16.11
CA VAL A 339 -7.01 29.03 -17.15
C VAL A 339 -7.54 27.65 -16.66
N ASP A 340 -7.57 27.45 -15.34
CA ASP A 340 -8.17 26.33 -14.65
C ASP A 340 -9.21 26.86 -13.65
N PRO A 341 -10.50 26.97 -14.00
CA PRO A 341 -11.53 27.47 -13.10
C PRO A 341 -11.67 26.50 -11.90
N LEU A 342 -11.24 26.98 -10.74
CA LEU A 342 -11.50 26.28 -9.49
C LEU A 342 -13.01 26.37 -9.19
N GLY A 343 -13.59 25.23 -8.81
CA GLY A 343 -14.96 25.21 -8.31
C GLY A 343 -15.12 26.06 -7.03
N PRO A 344 -16.32 26.10 -6.41
CA PRO A 344 -16.53 26.84 -5.18
C PRO A 344 -15.52 26.45 -4.12
N LEU A 345 -14.93 27.45 -3.47
CA LEU A 345 -13.85 27.31 -2.47
C LEU A 345 -14.34 27.69 -1.07
N PRO A 346 -13.79 27.10 -0.01
CA PRO A 346 -13.99 27.62 1.34
C PRO A 346 -13.50 29.06 1.47
N GLY A 347 -14.27 29.88 2.20
CA GLY A 347 -13.86 31.24 2.55
C GLY A 347 -12.71 31.30 3.57
N ALA A 348 -12.14 32.49 3.76
CA ALA A 348 -11.03 32.70 4.69
C ALA A 348 -11.37 32.30 6.13
N ASP A 349 -12.57 32.60 6.60
CA ASP A 349 -13.03 32.26 7.95
C ASP A 349 -13.13 30.75 8.14
N TRP A 350 -13.62 30.03 7.14
CA TRP A 350 -13.63 28.56 7.16
C TRP A 350 -12.21 27.97 7.20
N LEU A 351 -11.31 28.52 6.40
CA LEU A 351 -9.90 28.08 6.39
C LEU A 351 -9.21 28.38 7.71
N TYR A 352 -9.56 29.50 8.35
CA TYR A 352 -9.07 29.83 9.69
C TYR A 352 -9.52 28.78 10.72
N LEU A 353 -10.83 28.47 10.79
CA LEU A 353 -11.34 27.44 11.70
C LEU A 353 -10.73 26.06 11.42
N TYR A 354 -10.58 25.69 10.16
CA TYR A 354 -9.92 24.44 9.78
C TYR A 354 -8.46 24.37 10.25
N ASN A 355 -7.73 25.49 10.12
CA ASN A 355 -6.34 25.55 10.60
C ASN A 355 -6.26 25.45 12.13
N GLU A 356 -7.14 26.12 12.87
CA GLU A 356 -7.15 26.05 14.34
C GLU A 356 -7.55 24.65 14.82
N ALA A 357 -8.57 24.03 14.23
CA ALA A 357 -8.94 22.65 14.52
C ALA A 357 -7.78 21.67 14.20
N SER A 358 -7.09 21.91 13.10
CA SER A 358 -5.91 21.09 12.71
C SER A 358 -4.77 21.25 13.73
N ARG A 359 -4.49 22.47 14.21
CA ARG A 359 -3.46 22.71 15.23
C ARG A 359 -3.74 21.96 16.53
N LEU A 360 -4.99 21.98 17.00
CA LEU A 360 -5.42 21.24 18.19
C LEU A 360 -5.27 19.74 17.99
N ALA A 361 -5.77 19.20 16.87
CA ALA A 361 -5.64 17.79 16.55
C ALA A 361 -4.17 17.32 16.45
N PHE A 362 -3.29 18.17 15.91
CA PHE A 362 -1.86 17.85 15.83
C PHE A 362 -1.12 18.03 17.17
N ALA A 363 -1.59 18.88 18.06
CA ALA A 363 -1.08 18.95 19.42
C ALA A 363 -1.35 17.64 20.18
N ASP A 364 -2.57 17.14 20.13
CA ASP A 364 -2.93 15.84 20.70
C ASP A 364 -2.19 14.68 20.05
N ARG A 365 -2.11 14.69 18.72
CA ARG A 365 -1.33 13.70 17.98
C ARG A 365 0.10 13.59 18.50
N ASN A 366 0.76 14.72 18.71
CA ASN A 366 2.16 14.74 19.12
C ASN A 366 2.34 14.31 20.59
N LEU A 367 1.33 14.53 21.42
CA LEU A 367 1.40 14.20 22.85
C LEU A 367 0.97 12.75 23.14
N TYR A 368 -0.06 12.25 22.46
CA TYR A 368 -0.75 11.02 22.85
C TYR A 368 -0.61 9.87 21.85
N VAL A 369 -0.50 10.15 20.54
CA VAL A 369 -0.54 9.06 19.53
C VAL A 369 0.81 8.43 19.35
N ALA A 370 0.89 7.14 19.69
CA ALA A 370 2.10 6.34 19.61
C ALA A 370 1.80 4.92 19.11
N ASP A 371 2.82 4.08 19.08
CA ASP A 371 2.68 2.67 18.76
C ASP A 371 1.94 1.94 19.90
N PRO A 372 0.74 1.36 19.66
CA PRO A 372 -0.08 0.70 20.68
C PRO A 372 0.55 -0.58 21.24
N ASP A 373 1.57 -1.12 20.59
CA ASP A 373 2.29 -2.29 21.08
C ASP A 373 3.25 -1.94 22.23
N PHE A 374 3.56 -0.65 22.39
CA PHE A 374 4.48 -0.15 23.42
C PHE A 374 3.85 0.88 24.35
N VAL A 375 2.86 1.66 23.88
CA VAL A 375 2.26 2.77 24.62
C VAL A 375 0.74 2.56 24.72
N LYS A 376 0.23 2.62 25.96
CA LYS A 376 -1.21 2.52 26.20
C LYS A 376 -1.93 3.80 25.73
N PRO A 377 -3.18 3.66 25.22
CA PRO A 377 -3.98 4.81 24.82
C PRO A 377 -4.37 5.67 26.04
N PRO A 378 -4.56 6.98 25.85
CA PRO A 378 -5.09 7.85 26.89
C PRO A 378 -6.50 7.39 27.31
N ALA A 379 -6.82 7.51 28.60
CA ALA A 379 -8.08 7.06 29.19
C ALA A 379 -8.50 5.62 28.85
N GLY A 380 -7.53 4.77 28.49
CA GLY A 380 -7.76 3.36 28.17
C GLY A 380 -8.28 3.07 26.75
N SER A 381 -8.53 4.09 25.94
CA SER A 381 -8.99 3.92 24.54
C SER A 381 -8.54 5.05 23.64
N TRP A 382 -8.15 4.74 22.40
CA TRP A 382 -7.88 5.77 21.38
C TRP A 382 -9.13 6.59 21.03
N THR A 383 -10.32 6.06 21.24
CA THR A 383 -11.59 6.77 21.02
C THR A 383 -11.80 7.92 22.00
N SER A 384 -11.10 7.95 23.13
CA SER A 384 -11.17 9.07 24.08
C SER A 384 -10.73 10.40 23.47
N LEU A 385 -9.82 10.36 22.47
CA LEU A 385 -9.36 11.54 21.75
C LEU A 385 -10.38 12.08 20.73
N ILE A 386 -11.42 11.31 20.43
CA ILE A 386 -12.49 11.70 19.50
C ILE A 386 -13.87 11.66 20.17
N ASP A 387 -13.89 11.65 21.52
CA ASP A 387 -15.12 11.76 22.28
C ASP A 387 -15.74 13.15 22.10
N PRO A 388 -17.04 13.25 21.78
CA PRO A 388 -17.69 14.55 21.59
C PRO A 388 -17.59 15.49 22.78
N THR A 389 -17.50 14.94 24.01
CA THR A 389 -17.34 15.76 25.23
C THR A 389 -15.96 16.34 25.35
N TYR A 390 -14.96 15.68 24.76
CA TYR A 390 -13.57 16.18 24.72
C TYR A 390 -13.38 17.24 23.64
N LEU A 391 -14.02 17.08 22.49
CA LEU A 391 -13.91 17.97 21.33
C LEU A 391 -14.75 19.24 21.49
#